data_47e2d2bb959b58927b5dbe5066c0354b
#
_entry.id   47e2d2bb959b58927b5dbe5066c0354b
#
_cell.length_a   1.000
_cell.length_b   1.000
_cell.length_c   1.000
_cell.angle_alpha   90.00
_cell.angle_beta   90.00
_cell.angle_gamma   90.00
#
_symmetry.space_group_name_H-M   'P 1'
#
loop_
_entity.id
_entity.type
_entity.pdbx_description
1 polymer ?
#
loop_
_entity_poly.entity_id
_entity_poly.type
_entity_poly.pdbx_seq_one_letter_code
_entity_poly.pdbx_strand_id
1 'polypeptide(L)'
;GAVWLFLRWIGDQQDSTLYGRLDQTDKIGVANLEAASGQSFTTLFGEFALALYTDSLPGVPRSSIPPQFRFKSRNLRAIFARENLVNSANFPLPFPIGLKALDPGSQVNGSMYPGTVDFYVLNAPSSGSATVMTFKPSSGSFDASLNAQVSVFHCPSSAACQ
;
A
#
# COMPACT_ATOMS: atom_id res chain seq x y z
N GLY A 1 11.82 1.34 10.47
CA GLY A 1 11.68 1.21 9.04
C GLY A 1 10.38 0.54 8.61
N ALA A 2 10.33 0.12 7.35
CA ALA A 2 9.12 -0.43 6.72
C ALA A 2 8.53 -1.66 7.45
N VAL A 3 9.38 -2.55 7.94
CA VAL A 3 8.94 -3.74 8.69
C VAL A 3 8.18 -3.36 9.96
N TRP A 4 8.67 -2.37 10.70
CA TRP A 4 7.97 -1.88 11.90
C TRP A 4 6.60 -1.31 11.54
N LEU A 5 6.52 -0.54 10.46
CA LEU A 5 5.27 0.06 10.02
C LEU A 5 4.25 -1.01 9.58
N PHE A 6 4.72 -2.06 8.90
CA PHE A 6 3.91 -3.20 8.52
C PHE A 6 3.36 -3.96 9.75
N LEU A 7 4.23 -4.30 10.70
CA LEU A 7 3.81 -4.95 11.94
C LEU A 7 2.84 -4.09 12.75
N ARG A 8 3.05 -2.76 12.76
CA ARG A 8 2.13 -1.83 13.43
C ARG A 8 0.76 -1.82 12.77
N TRP A 9 0.72 -1.79 11.43
CA TRP A 9 -0.53 -1.86 10.69
C TRP A 9 -1.26 -3.19 10.97
N ILE A 10 -0.59 -4.34 10.94
CA ILE A 10 -1.20 -5.62 11.26
C ILE A 10 -1.75 -5.61 12.69
N GLY A 11 -1.00 -5.09 13.65
CA GLY A 11 -1.47 -4.94 15.03
C GLY A 11 -2.71 -4.06 15.14
N ASP A 12 -2.86 -3.06 14.27
CA ASP A 12 -4.06 -2.24 14.19
C ASP A 12 -5.27 -2.99 13.59
N GLN A 13 -5.04 -4.00 12.73
CA GLN A 13 -6.11 -4.79 12.11
C GLN A 13 -6.56 -5.97 12.99
N GLN A 14 -5.64 -6.51 13.77
CA GLN A 14 -5.85 -7.64 14.65
C GLN A 14 -6.24 -7.18 16.08
N ASP A 15 -6.36 -8.12 16.97
CA ASP A 15 -6.56 -7.86 18.40
C ASP A 15 -5.22 -7.61 19.15
N SER A 16 -5.31 -7.23 20.41
CA SER A 16 -4.16 -6.95 21.28
C SER A 16 -3.26 -8.16 21.54
N THR A 17 -3.71 -9.39 21.23
CA THR A 17 -2.95 -10.62 21.47
C THR A 17 -2.03 -11.00 20.32
N LEU A 18 -2.09 -10.31 19.17
CA LEU A 18 -1.26 -10.62 18.00
C LEU A 18 0.23 -10.76 18.36
N TYR A 19 0.76 -9.78 19.07
CA TYR A 19 2.19 -9.76 19.38
C TYR A 19 2.58 -10.94 20.30
N GLY A 20 1.71 -11.30 21.25
CA GLY A 20 1.89 -12.50 22.04
C GLY A 20 1.87 -13.78 21.20
N ARG A 21 0.97 -13.87 20.22
CA ARG A 21 0.95 -15.01 19.28
C ARG A 21 2.22 -15.09 18.44
N LEU A 22 2.78 -13.95 18.01
CA LEU A 22 4.05 -13.92 17.28
C LEU A 22 5.23 -14.43 18.10
N ASP A 23 5.23 -14.21 19.42
CA ASP A 23 6.28 -14.68 20.33
C ASP A 23 6.12 -16.16 20.72
N GLN A 24 4.91 -16.69 20.66
CA GLN A 24 4.57 -18.06 21.12
C GLN A 24 4.73 -19.14 20.05
N THR A 25 5.05 -18.78 18.82
CA THR A 25 5.25 -19.76 17.74
C THR A 25 6.72 -20.14 17.59
N ASP A 26 6.97 -21.35 17.14
CA ASP A 26 8.29 -21.84 16.73
C ASP A 26 8.68 -21.45 15.29
N LYS A 27 7.78 -20.76 14.60
CA LYS A 27 7.97 -20.32 13.22
C LYS A 27 8.70 -18.97 13.16
N ILE A 28 9.32 -18.70 12.02
CA ILE A 28 10.04 -17.46 11.76
C ILE A 28 9.53 -16.79 10.49
N GLY A 29 9.75 -15.47 10.39
CA GLY A 29 9.47 -14.70 9.18
C GLY A 29 8.01 -14.74 8.76
N VAL A 30 7.76 -14.97 7.47
CA VAL A 30 6.42 -14.98 6.88
C VAL A 30 5.54 -16.08 7.51
N ALA A 31 6.09 -17.28 7.70
CA ALA A 31 5.32 -18.39 8.27
C ALA A 31 4.84 -18.11 9.70
N ASN A 32 5.64 -17.39 10.49
CA ASN A 32 5.22 -16.93 11.82
C ASN A 32 4.06 -15.92 11.71
N LEU A 33 4.21 -14.95 10.82
CA LEU A 33 3.21 -13.92 10.62
C LEU A 33 1.86 -14.50 10.17
N GLU A 34 1.87 -15.43 9.21
CA GLU A 34 0.67 -16.11 8.73
C GLU A 34 0.01 -16.94 9.83
N ALA A 35 0.81 -17.67 10.62
CA ALA A 35 0.30 -18.45 11.74
C ALA A 35 -0.33 -17.57 12.83
N ALA A 36 0.30 -16.45 13.16
CA ALA A 36 -0.19 -15.55 14.20
C ALA A 36 -1.39 -14.72 13.77
N SER A 37 -1.46 -14.30 12.49
CA SER A 37 -2.55 -13.46 11.97
C SER A 37 -3.74 -14.28 11.44
N GLY A 38 -3.52 -15.54 11.03
CA GLY A 38 -4.50 -16.35 10.34
C GLY A 38 -4.76 -15.93 8.89
N GLN A 39 -3.87 -15.10 8.30
CA GLN A 39 -4.00 -14.57 6.94
C GLN A 39 -2.73 -14.82 6.13
N SER A 40 -2.86 -14.96 4.82
CA SER A 40 -1.70 -15.10 3.95
C SER A 40 -0.89 -13.80 3.89
N PHE A 41 0.42 -13.92 3.76
CA PHE A 41 1.30 -12.76 3.60
C PHE A 41 0.92 -11.90 2.38
N THR A 42 0.52 -12.54 1.29
CA THR A 42 0.07 -11.85 0.07
C THR A 42 -1.12 -10.94 0.36
N THR A 43 -2.13 -11.43 1.09
CA THR A 43 -3.28 -10.62 1.49
C THR A 43 -2.85 -9.47 2.40
N LEU A 44 -2.11 -9.76 3.46
CA LEU A 44 -1.64 -8.76 4.41
C LEU A 44 -0.80 -7.67 3.72
N PHE A 45 0.10 -8.06 2.84
CA PHE A 45 0.98 -7.12 2.14
C PHE A 45 0.21 -6.25 1.15
N GLY A 46 -0.75 -6.82 0.42
CA GLY A 46 -1.60 -6.09 -0.51
C GLY A 46 -2.49 -5.06 0.19
N GLU A 47 -3.10 -5.43 1.32
CA GLU A 47 -3.90 -4.50 2.13
C GLU A 47 -3.05 -3.41 2.76
N PHE A 48 -1.86 -3.76 3.28
CA PHE A 48 -0.89 -2.79 3.80
C PHE A 48 -0.44 -1.81 2.72
N ALA A 49 -0.15 -2.29 1.52
CA ALA A 49 0.22 -1.44 0.39
C ALA A 49 -0.84 -0.38 0.11
N LEU A 50 -2.11 -0.77 0.08
CA LEU A 50 -3.21 0.19 -0.04
C LEU A 50 -3.28 1.13 1.16
N ALA A 51 -3.15 0.61 2.38
CA ALA A 51 -3.18 1.43 3.60
C ALA A 51 -2.10 2.51 3.63
N LEU A 52 -0.91 2.23 3.10
CA LEU A 52 0.17 3.22 2.99
C LEU A 52 -0.28 4.47 2.22
N TYR A 53 -1.04 4.29 1.16
CA TYR A 53 -1.50 5.41 0.33
C TYR A 53 -2.80 6.02 0.84
N THR A 54 -3.78 5.18 1.20
CA THR A 54 -5.14 5.63 1.49
C THR A 54 -5.32 6.15 2.92
N ASP A 55 -4.35 5.90 3.83
CA ASP A 55 -4.45 6.42 5.19
C ASP A 55 -4.54 7.95 5.20
N SER A 56 -5.65 8.45 5.71
CA SER A 56 -5.92 9.89 5.79
C SER A 56 -5.78 10.62 4.44
N LEU A 57 -6.27 9.98 3.37
CA LEU A 57 -6.25 10.52 2.01
C LEU A 57 -7.00 11.86 1.96
N PRO A 58 -6.39 12.95 1.43
CA PRO A 58 -7.02 14.26 1.33
C PRO A 58 -8.33 14.19 0.55
N GLY A 59 -9.36 14.92 1.00
CA GLY A 59 -10.67 14.95 0.34
C GLY A 59 -11.53 13.69 0.50
N VAL A 60 -11.01 12.62 1.14
CA VAL A 60 -11.77 11.40 1.40
C VAL A 60 -12.04 11.28 2.91
N PRO A 61 -13.32 11.26 3.34
CA PRO A 61 -13.63 11.04 4.74
C PRO A 61 -13.05 9.73 5.23
N ARG A 62 -12.35 9.76 6.37
CA ARG A 62 -11.69 8.56 6.93
C ARG A 62 -12.68 7.40 7.16
N SER A 63 -13.94 7.70 7.47
CA SER A 63 -15.02 6.71 7.63
C SER A 63 -15.37 5.98 6.33
N SER A 64 -15.09 6.57 5.17
CA SER A 64 -15.34 5.96 3.86
C SER A 64 -14.22 5.02 3.43
N ILE A 65 -13.06 5.04 4.11
CA ILE A 65 -11.95 4.14 3.84
C ILE A 65 -12.14 2.88 4.69
N PRO A 66 -12.22 1.69 4.09
CA PRO A 66 -12.32 0.44 4.83
C PRO A 66 -11.22 0.30 5.90
N PRO A 67 -11.52 -0.26 7.07
CA PRO A 67 -10.57 -0.33 8.19
C PRO A 67 -9.22 -0.96 7.83
N GLN A 68 -9.20 -1.99 6.98
CA GLN A 68 -7.98 -2.66 6.54
C GLN A 68 -7.09 -1.79 5.64
N PHE A 69 -7.62 -0.74 5.04
CA PHE A 69 -6.87 0.17 4.18
C PHE A 69 -6.48 1.47 4.90
N ARG A 70 -6.36 1.42 6.22
CA ARG A 70 -5.91 2.56 7.03
C ARG A 70 -5.24 2.09 8.31
N PHE A 71 -4.42 2.96 8.89
CA PHE A 71 -3.89 2.76 10.23
C PHE A 71 -4.92 3.22 11.27
N LYS A 72 -5.25 2.38 12.24
CA LYS A 72 -6.19 2.77 13.31
C LYS A 72 -5.52 3.66 14.36
N SER A 73 -4.26 3.36 14.68
CA SER A 73 -3.50 4.04 15.75
C SER A 73 -2.62 5.17 15.24
N ARG A 74 -2.55 5.43 13.94
CA ARG A 74 -1.65 6.42 13.34
C ARG A 74 -2.37 7.19 12.24
N ASN A 75 -1.81 8.37 11.93
CA ASN A 75 -2.12 9.13 10.73
C ASN A 75 -0.79 9.34 10.00
N LEU A 76 -0.53 8.57 8.96
CA LEU A 76 0.76 8.59 8.27
C LEU A 76 1.06 9.93 7.63
N ARG A 77 0.06 10.55 7.00
CA ARG A 77 0.26 11.86 6.35
C ARG A 77 0.61 12.93 7.36
N ALA A 78 -0.04 12.95 8.51
CA ALA A 78 0.29 13.91 9.58
C ALA A 78 1.68 13.65 10.16
N ILE A 79 2.11 12.39 10.30
CA ILE A 79 3.45 12.05 10.76
C ILE A 79 4.50 12.55 9.76
N PHE A 80 4.37 12.22 8.48
CA PHE A 80 5.34 12.64 7.47
C PHE A 80 5.36 14.16 7.28
N ALA A 81 4.20 14.82 7.30
CA ALA A 81 4.13 16.28 7.23
C ALA A 81 4.84 16.94 8.41
N ARG A 82 4.70 16.38 9.62
CA ARG A 82 5.42 16.87 10.80
C ARG A 82 6.93 16.66 10.67
N GLU A 83 7.36 15.47 10.25
CA GLU A 83 8.78 15.18 10.06
C GLU A 83 9.40 16.08 8.99
N ASN A 84 8.70 16.33 7.88
CA ASN A 84 9.14 17.30 6.88
C ASN A 84 9.29 18.71 7.48
N LEU A 85 8.34 19.13 8.31
CA LEU A 85 8.39 20.46 8.93
C LEU A 85 9.58 20.64 9.89
N VAL A 86 9.93 19.60 10.67
CA VAL A 86 10.96 19.69 11.71
C VAL A 86 12.33 19.20 11.27
N ASN A 87 12.41 18.41 10.20
CA ASN A 87 13.64 17.79 9.70
C ASN A 87 13.60 17.59 8.18
N SER A 88 13.41 18.69 7.44
CA SER A 88 13.27 18.65 5.98
C SER A 88 14.52 18.11 5.25
N ALA A 89 15.68 18.17 5.86
CA ALA A 89 16.91 17.60 5.29
C ALA A 89 16.82 16.08 5.10
N ASN A 90 16.20 15.37 6.05
CA ASN A 90 16.02 13.92 6.00
C ASN A 90 14.63 13.51 5.49
N PHE A 91 13.65 14.40 5.58
CA PHE A 91 12.28 14.20 5.12
C PHE A 91 11.87 15.31 4.15
N PRO A 92 12.40 15.32 2.91
CA PRO A 92 12.22 16.45 1.99
C PRO A 92 10.78 16.59 1.46
N LEU A 93 9.95 15.59 1.62
CA LEU A 93 8.57 15.58 1.16
C LEU A 93 7.59 15.44 2.33
N PRO A 94 6.51 16.22 2.37
CA PRO A 94 5.47 16.10 3.39
C PRO A 94 4.72 14.76 3.33
N PHE A 95 4.78 14.08 2.17
CA PHE A 95 4.35 12.70 2.01
C PHE A 95 5.23 12.02 0.96
N PRO A 96 6.00 10.98 1.31
CA PRO A 96 7.03 10.42 0.44
C PRO A 96 6.51 9.48 -0.64
N ILE A 97 5.23 9.06 -0.58
CA ILE A 97 4.63 8.16 -1.56
C ILE A 97 4.12 8.98 -2.73
N GLY A 98 4.86 8.91 -3.84
CA GLY A 98 4.46 9.54 -5.10
C GLY A 98 3.64 8.62 -5.98
N LEU A 99 2.70 9.19 -6.74
CA LEU A 99 1.97 8.50 -7.79
C LEU A 99 2.68 8.67 -9.12
N LYS A 100 2.74 7.60 -9.89
CA LYS A 100 3.14 7.64 -11.31
C LYS A 100 1.88 7.77 -12.15
N ALA A 101 1.79 8.82 -12.98
CA ALA A 101 0.66 8.96 -13.89
C ALA A 101 0.68 7.87 -14.96
N LEU A 102 -0.47 7.28 -15.23
CA LEU A 102 -0.68 6.33 -16.30
C LEU A 102 -1.86 6.82 -17.15
N ASP A 103 -1.54 7.52 -18.23
CA ASP A 103 -2.53 8.04 -19.15
C ASP A 103 -2.96 6.98 -20.18
N PRO A 104 -4.18 7.05 -20.72
CA PRO A 104 -4.64 6.15 -21.76
C PRO A 104 -3.67 6.12 -22.95
N GLY A 105 -3.27 4.92 -23.36
CA GLY A 105 -2.29 4.71 -24.44
C GLY A 105 -0.83 4.94 -24.05
N SER A 106 -0.54 5.31 -22.81
CA SER A 106 0.84 5.43 -22.31
C SER A 106 1.40 4.07 -21.89
N GLN A 107 2.73 3.99 -21.85
CA GLN A 107 3.46 2.84 -21.32
C GLN A 107 4.48 3.32 -20.29
N VAL A 108 4.50 2.67 -19.16
CA VAL A 108 5.51 2.89 -18.12
C VAL A 108 6.35 1.63 -17.97
N ASN A 109 7.68 1.78 -18.11
CA ASN A 109 8.63 0.71 -17.86
C ASN A 109 9.22 0.87 -16.46
N GLY A 110 9.40 -0.24 -15.76
CA GLY A 110 9.97 -0.25 -14.43
C GLY A 110 10.48 -1.62 -14.06
N SER A 111 11.14 -1.71 -12.91
CA SER A 111 11.58 -2.97 -12.30
C SER A 111 10.78 -3.20 -11.03
N MET A 112 10.26 -4.40 -10.88
CA MET A 112 9.61 -4.85 -9.65
C MET A 112 10.52 -5.85 -8.94
N TYR A 113 10.60 -5.72 -7.63
CA TYR A 113 11.33 -6.63 -6.76
C TYR A 113 10.38 -7.19 -5.70
N PRO A 114 10.61 -8.40 -5.17
CA PRO A 114 9.84 -8.92 -4.06
C PRO A 114 9.78 -7.92 -2.87
N GLY A 115 8.60 -7.70 -2.34
CA GLY A 115 8.40 -6.78 -1.22
C GLY A 115 8.40 -5.29 -1.58
N THR A 116 8.35 -4.93 -2.87
CA THR A 116 8.18 -3.54 -3.32
C THR A 116 6.75 -3.24 -3.74
N VAL A 117 6.39 -1.97 -3.69
CA VAL A 117 5.08 -1.45 -4.11
C VAL A 117 5.28 -0.23 -5.00
N ASP A 118 4.64 -0.23 -6.14
CA ASP A 118 4.54 0.94 -7.01
C ASP A 118 3.09 1.44 -7.02
N PHE A 119 2.93 2.76 -6.95
CA PHE A 119 1.62 3.40 -6.98
C PHE A 119 1.42 4.14 -8.29
N TYR A 120 0.29 3.90 -8.93
CA TYR A 120 -0.09 4.54 -10.18
C TYR A 120 -1.44 5.23 -10.03
N VAL A 121 -1.58 6.41 -10.64
CA VAL A 121 -2.88 7.03 -10.86
C VAL A 121 -3.27 6.82 -12.32
N LEU A 122 -4.42 6.21 -12.52
CA LEU A 122 -5.02 6.02 -13.84
C LEU A 122 -6.06 7.11 -14.08
N ASN A 123 -5.79 7.98 -15.03
CA ASN A 123 -6.74 8.99 -15.46
C ASN A 123 -7.74 8.34 -16.43
N ALA A 124 -8.84 7.84 -15.89
CA ALA A 124 -9.88 7.26 -16.70
C ALA A 124 -10.55 8.32 -17.60
N PRO A 125 -10.83 8.02 -18.87
CA PRO A 125 -11.55 8.94 -19.74
C PRO A 125 -12.97 9.21 -19.19
N SER A 126 -13.44 10.44 -19.33
CA SER A 126 -14.73 10.92 -18.83
C SER A 126 -15.97 10.30 -19.47
N SER A 127 -15.80 9.48 -20.49
CA SER A 127 -16.87 8.92 -21.31
C SER A 127 -16.98 7.41 -21.15
N GLY A 128 -17.44 6.88 -20.06
CA GLY A 128 -17.99 5.50 -19.94
C GLY A 128 -17.26 4.31 -20.60
N SER A 129 -16.10 4.57 -21.22
CA SER A 129 -15.30 3.54 -21.90
C SER A 129 -14.49 2.74 -20.88
N ALA A 130 -14.46 1.44 -21.04
CA ALA A 130 -13.60 0.59 -20.22
C ALA A 130 -12.12 0.91 -20.49
N THR A 131 -11.35 1.06 -19.43
CA THR A 131 -9.90 1.18 -19.51
C THR A 131 -9.28 -0.18 -19.21
N VAL A 132 -8.48 -0.67 -20.13
CA VAL A 132 -7.74 -1.93 -19.97
C VAL A 132 -6.31 -1.61 -19.58
N MET A 133 -5.88 -2.11 -18.43
CA MET A 133 -4.50 -2.03 -17.97
C MET A 133 -3.82 -3.39 -18.19
N THR A 134 -2.69 -3.40 -18.88
CA THR A 134 -1.97 -4.63 -19.17
C THR A 134 -0.60 -4.59 -18.51
N PHE A 135 -0.29 -5.60 -17.72
CA PHE A 135 1.04 -5.82 -17.15
C PHE A 135 1.75 -6.87 -17.97
N LYS A 136 2.96 -6.54 -18.43
CA LYS A 136 3.78 -7.45 -19.23
C LYS A 136 5.22 -7.43 -18.70
N PRO A 137 5.90 -8.59 -18.65
CA PRO A 137 7.35 -8.59 -18.48
C PRO A 137 8.01 -8.02 -19.73
N SER A 138 9.23 -7.52 -19.61
CA SER A 138 10.02 -7.01 -20.76
C SER A 138 10.38 -8.13 -21.74
N SER A 139 10.49 -9.36 -21.24
CA SER A 139 10.74 -10.57 -22.02
C SER A 139 10.23 -11.80 -21.28
N GLY A 140 9.81 -12.82 -21.99
CA GLY A 140 9.36 -14.10 -21.42
C GLY A 140 8.06 -13.97 -20.58
N SER A 141 8.05 -14.62 -19.42
CA SER A 141 6.97 -14.60 -18.44
C SER A 141 7.43 -13.92 -17.15
N PHE A 142 6.49 -13.46 -16.32
CA PHE A 142 6.82 -13.03 -14.97
C PHE A 142 7.44 -14.19 -14.18
N ASP A 143 8.45 -13.87 -13.38
CA ASP A 143 8.98 -14.82 -12.43
C ASP A 143 7.90 -15.19 -11.40
N ALA A 144 7.63 -16.49 -11.28
CA ALA A 144 6.60 -16.99 -10.37
C ALA A 144 6.89 -16.63 -8.89
N SER A 145 8.17 -16.48 -8.54
CA SER A 145 8.58 -16.07 -7.19
C SER A 145 8.22 -14.62 -6.86
N LEU A 146 7.97 -13.78 -7.88
CA LEU A 146 7.56 -12.40 -7.68
C LEU A 146 6.18 -12.29 -7.01
N ASN A 147 5.29 -13.25 -7.28
CA ASN A 147 3.90 -13.25 -6.76
C ASN A 147 3.22 -11.88 -6.89
N ALA A 148 3.29 -11.30 -8.11
CA ALA A 148 2.80 -9.94 -8.37
C ALA A 148 1.30 -9.85 -8.12
N GLN A 149 0.88 -8.82 -7.38
CA GLN A 149 -0.51 -8.52 -7.09
C GLN A 149 -0.84 -7.11 -7.56
N VAL A 150 -2.03 -6.93 -8.10
CA VAL A 150 -2.59 -5.63 -8.47
C VAL A 150 -3.80 -5.36 -7.60
N SER A 151 -3.79 -4.20 -6.93
CA SER A 151 -4.93 -3.70 -6.16
C SER A 151 -5.40 -2.39 -6.76
N VAL A 152 -6.72 -2.23 -6.93
CA VAL A 152 -7.31 -1.03 -7.50
C VAL A 152 -8.13 -0.32 -6.44
N PHE A 153 -7.84 0.97 -6.25
CA PHE A 153 -8.63 1.87 -5.43
C PHE A 153 -9.35 2.87 -6.34
N HIS A 154 -10.67 2.86 -6.30
CA HIS A 154 -11.49 3.80 -7.07
C HIS A 154 -11.73 5.07 -6.25
N CYS A 155 -11.29 6.21 -6.77
CA CYS A 155 -11.51 7.50 -6.13
C CYS A 155 -12.90 8.05 -6.47
N PRO A 156 -13.66 8.54 -5.50
CA PRO A 156 -14.99 9.06 -5.74
C PRO A 156 -14.99 10.36 -6.58
N SER A 157 -13.88 11.07 -6.65
CA SER A 157 -13.67 12.21 -7.54
C SER A 157 -12.19 12.39 -7.84
N SER A 158 -11.86 13.02 -8.97
CA SER A 158 -10.47 13.31 -9.36
C SER A 158 -9.73 14.21 -8.38
N ALA A 159 -10.44 15.06 -7.66
CA ALA A 159 -9.88 15.94 -6.62
C ALA A 159 -9.58 15.21 -5.29
N ALA A 160 -10.18 14.04 -5.07
CA ALA A 160 -10.06 13.31 -3.80
C ALA A 160 -8.82 12.42 -3.69
N CYS A 161 -8.05 12.25 -4.78
CA CYS A 161 -6.94 11.30 -4.81
C CYS A 161 -5.64 11.90 -5.39
N GLN A 162 -5.49 13.21 -5.33
CA GLN A 162 -4.27 13.91 -5.77
C GLN A 162 -3.39 14.28 -4.59
#